data_5f68790b58a0ac996674fe0df6758f78
#
_entry.id   5f68790b58a0ac996674fe0df6758f78
#
_cell.length_a   1.000
_cell.length_b   1.000
_cell.length_c   1.000
_cell.angle_alpha   90.00
_cell.angle_beta   90.00
_cell.angle_gamma   90.00
#
_symmetry.space_group_name_H-M   'P 1'
#
loop_
_entity.id
_entity.type
_entity.pdbx_description
1 polymer ?
#
loop_
_entity_poly.entity_id
_entity_poly.type
_entity_poly.pdbx_seq_one_letter_code
_entity_poly.pdbx_strand_id
1 'polypeptide(L)'
;MFDLSLFFSKEFQIFSFFGNPISLIELIGTTTGLGCVYLASKNHILTWPFGILTSICFFFLFFQIQLYSDMLLQIYFFGSSVYGWLVWRKKTGAYVKIQSLGKTKTLFLVLVILLGTFFLGEITSRLPLLLPSIFVKPPEFLYWDAFTTVGSIIANFLLAERKLESWFLWVFVDVVCITIYSLKEIPFVTLEYIVFLLIAFYGCHNWYKEYKQSQNVI
;
A
#
# COMPACT_ATOMS: atom_id res chain seq x y z
N MET A 1 -5.06 -15.29 32.37
CA MET A 1 -3.91 -14.79 31.64
C MET A 1 -4.37 -14.65 30.19
N PHE A 2 -4.57 -13.43 29.70
CA PHE A 2 -5.00 -13.24 28.32
C PHE A 2 -3.84 -13.71 27.43
N ASP A 3 -4.09 -14.71 26.62
CA ASP A 3 -3.09 -15.23 25.68
C ASP A 3 -3.00 -14.26 24.50
N LEU A 4 -1.94 -13.44 24.50
CA LEU A 4 -1.69 -12.46 23.43
C LEU A 4 -1.61 -13.13 22.05
N SER A 5 -1.30 -14.43 21.98
CA SER A 5 -1.27 -15.16 20.72
C SER A 5 -2.64 -15.25 20.05
N LEU A 6 -3.74 -15.25 20.84
CA LEU A 6 -5.10 -15.25 20.31
C LEU A 6 -5.45 -13.95 19.56
N PHE A 7 -4.92 -12.79 19.98
CA PHE A 7 -5.15 -11.52 19.29
C PHE A 7 -4.57 -11.49 17.87
N PHE A 8 -3.49 -12.22 17.64
CA PHE A 8 -2.85 -12.33 16.33
C PHE A 8 -3.37 -13.53 15.52
N SER A 9 -4.32 -14.31 16.05
CA SER A 9 -4.88 -15.45 15.34
C SER A 9 -6.04 -15.00 14.43
N LYS A 10 -6.02 -15.49 13.18
CA LYS A 10 -7.16 -15.35 12.26
C LYS A 10 -8.42 -16.08 12.75
N GLU A 11 -8.27 -16.99 13.72
CA GLU A 11 -9.36 -17.76 14.29
C GLU A 11 -10.20 -16.95 15.28
N PHE A 12 -9.67 -15.83 15.81
CA PHE A 12 -10.42 -14.93 16.68
C PHE A 12 -11.33 -14.02 15.84
N GLN A 13 -12.46 -14.60 15.42
CA GLN A 13 -13.49 -13.94 14.62
C GLN A 13 -14.37 -13.06 15.48
N ILE A 14 -14.63 -11.81 15.06
CA ILE A 14 -15.46 -10.85 15.78
C ILE A 14 -16.86 -10.79 15.18
N PHE A 15 -16.94 -10.73 13.85
CA PHE A 15 -18.20 -10.67 13.09
C PHE A 15 -17.99 -11.23 11.68
N SER A 16 -19.10 -11.40 10.94
CA SER A 16 -19.04 -11.79 9.54
C SER A 16 -19.52 -10.64 8.65
N PHE A 17 -18.82 -10.43 7.53
CA PHE A 17 -19.18 -9.45 6.52
C PHE A 17 -19.41 -10.15 5.18
N PHE A 18 -20.61 -10.03 4.61
CA PHE A 18 -21.06 -10.80 3.43
C PHE A 18 -20.76 -12.31 3.53
N GLY A 19 -20.99 -12.90 4.73
CA GLY A 19 -20.74 -14.31 4.98
C GLY A 19 -19.28 -14.70 5.24
N ASN A 20 -18.33 -13.78 5.10
CA ASN A 20 -16.92 -14.01 5.41
C ASN A 20 -16.61 -13.58 6.84
N PRO A 21 -16.04 -14.47 7.68
CA PRO A 21 -15.65 -14.12 9.03
C PRO A 21 -14.46 -13.14 9.02
N ILE A 22 -14.57 -12.06 9.79
CA ILE A 22 -13.51 -11.06 9.96
C ILE A 22 -12.84 -11.29 11.32
N SER A 23 -11.52 -11.47 11.29
CA SER A 23 -10.72 -11.62 12.50
C SER A 23 -10.37 -10.26 13.12
N LEU A 24 -9.99 -10.26 14.41
CA LEU A 24 -9.58 -9.03 15.10
C LEU A 24 -8.36 -8.39 14.45
N ILE A 25 -7.36 -9.20 14.08
CA ILE A 25 -6.13 -8.70 13.42
C ILE A 25 -6.43 -8.07 12.06
N GLU A 26 -7.35 -8.63 11.31
CA GLU A 26 -7.82 -8.10 10.03
C GLU A 26 -8.54 -6.77 10.22
N LEU A 27 -9.45 -6.68 11.20
CA LEU A 27 -10.15 -5.44 11.54
C LEU A 27 -9.19 -4.33 11.95
N ILE A 28 -8.21 -4.63 12.81
CA ILE A 28 -7.19 -3.65 13.24
C ILE A 28 -6.33 -3.25 12.04
N GLY A 29 -5.87 -4.22 11.24
CA GLY A 29 -5.06 -3.97 10.04
C GLY A 29 -5.77 -3.05 9.06
N THR A 30 -7.00 -3.37 8.69
CA THR A 30 -7.81 -2.58 7.76
C THR A 30 -8.14 -1.18 8.32
N THR A 31 -8.58 -1.07 9.57
CA THR A 31 -8.91 0.24 10.16
C THR A 31 -7.69 1.13 10.30
N THR A 32 -6.54 0.58 10.70
CA THR A 32 -5.28 1.34 10.75
C THR A 32 -4.75 1.66 9.35
N GLY A 33 -4.95 0.79 8.36
CA GLY A 33 -4.63 1.04 6.96
C GLY A 33 -5.42 2.20 6.38
N LEU A 34 -6.74 2.20 6.56
CA LEU A 34 -7.60 3.32 6.17
C LEU A 34 -7.20 4.63 6.88
N GLY A 35 -6.91 4.55 8.19
CA GLY A 35 -6.40 5.69 8.95
C GLY A 35 -5.05 6.19 8.43
N CYS A 36 -4.14 5.29 8.07
CA CYS A 36 -2.85 5.61 7.48
C CYS A 36 -3.02 6.42 6.20
N VAL A 37 -3.79 5.93 5.23
CA VAL A 37 -3.99 6.59 3.93
C VAL A 37 -4.72 7.92 4.09
N TYR A 38 -5.73 7.99 4.97
CA TYR A 38 -6.43 9.23 5.29
C TYR A 38 -5.49 10.28 5.91
N LEU A 39 -4.66 9.91 6.87
CA LEU A 39 -3.69 10.82 7.49
C LEU A 39 -2.62 11.26 6.49
N ALA A 40 -2.19 10.36 5.59
CA ALA A 40 -1.30 10.71 4.48
C ALA A 40 -1.91 11.79 3.57
N SER A 41 -3.20 11.66 3.24
CA SER A 41 -3.90 12.63 2.41
C SER A 41 -3.98 14.03 3.04
N LYS A 42 -3.90 14.10 4.37
CA LYS A 42 -3.80 15.31 5.18
C LYS A 42 -2.36 15.77 5.43
N ASN A 43 -1.37 15.13 4.82
CA ASN A 43 0.06 15.39 5.06
C ASN A 43 0.43 15.32 6.56
N HIS A 44 -0.22 14.43 7.32
CA HIS A 44 -0.10 14.34 8.77
C HIS A 44 0.87 13.23 9.17
N ILE A 45 1.82 13.53 10.09
CA ILE A 45 2.91 12.62 10.47
C ILE A 45 2.44 11.29 11.06
N LEU A 46 1.27 11.23 11.68
CA LEU A 46 0.71 9.99 12.22
C LEU A 46 0.39 8.92 11.17
N THR A 47 0.45 9.26 9.88
CA THR A 47 0.36 8.25 8.81
C THR A 47 1.37 7.13 9.01
N TRP A 48 2.58 7.45 9.43
CA TRP A 48 3.67 6.47 9.57
C TRP A 48 3.48 5.48 10.73
N PRO A 49 3.15 5.91 11.98
CA PRO A 49 2.80 4.97 13.04
C PRO A 49 1.62 4.06 12.69
N PHE A 50 0.60 4.59 12.00
CA PHE A 50 -0.53 3.79 11.50
C PHE A 50 -0.06 2.79 10.45
N GLY A 51 0.81 3.19 9.51
CA GLY A 51 1.40 2.30 8.52
C GLY A 51 2.26 1.19 9.14
N ILE A 52 3.01 1.48 10.21
CA ILE A 52 3.77 0.48 10.96
C ILE A 52 2.81 -0.55 11.57
N LEU A 53 1.74 -0.10 12.24
CA LEU A 53 0.77 -1.01 12.86
C LEU A 53 0.05 -1.87 11.81
N THR A 54 -0.38 -1.26 10.71
CA THR A 54 -0.98 -1.96 9.57
C THR A 54 -0.07 -3.06 9.04
N SER A 55 1.20 -2.72 8.79
CA SER A 55 2.19 -3.69 8.27
C SER A 55 2.41 -4.85 9.22
N ILE A 56 2.44 -4.61 10.53
CA ILE A 56 2.57 -5.68 11.53
C ILE A 56 1.34 -6.59 11.49
N CYS A 57 0.13 -6.04 11.50
CA CYS A 57 -1.10 -6.82 11.46
C CYS A 57 -1.18 -7.69 10.20
N PHE A 58 -0.97 -7.10 9.03
CA PHE A 58 -1.04 -7.85 7.77
C PHE A 58 0.13 -8.81 7.57
N PHE A 59 1.32 -8.54 8.13
CA PHE A 59 2.41 -9.51 8.12
C PHE A 59 1.97 -10.83 8.80
N PHE A 60 1.42 -10.77 10.01
CA PHE A 60 0.96 -11.96 10.72
C PHE A 60 -0.27 -12.59 10.07
N LEU A 61 -1.19 -11.80 9.53
CA LEU A 61 -2.35 -12.32 8.80
C LEU A 61 -1.89 -13.12 7.56
N PHE A 62 -1.06 -12.53 6.70
CA PHE A 62 -0.58 -13.17 5.49
C PHE A 62 0.29 -14.39 5.76
N PHE A 63 1.08 -14.39 6.85
CA PHE A 63 1.80 -15.57 7.31
C PHE A 63 0.83 -16.73 7.60
N GLN A 64 -0.27 -16.48 8.34
CA GLN A 64 -1.23 -17.51 8.73
C GLN A 64 -2.04 -18.07 7.54
N ILE A 65 -2.30 -17.25 6.52
CA ILE A 65 -3.01 -17.69 5.31
C ILE A 65 -2.06 -18.11 4.18
N GLN A 66 -0.75 -18.19 4.49
CA GLN A 66 0.30 -18.66 3.57
C GLN A 66 0.48 -17.81 2.32
N LEU A 67 0.12 -16.54 2.36
CA LEU A 67 0.39 -15.55 1.31
C LEU A 67 1.78 -14.93 1.53
N TYR A 68 2.82 -15.71 1.30
CA TYR A 68 4.20 -15.32 1.63
C TYR A 68 4.70 -14.11 0.84
N SER A 69 4.27 -13.92 -0.41
CA SER A 69 4.62 -12.74 -1.22
C SER A 69 4.08 -11.45 -0.60
N ASP A 70 2.80 -11.47 -0.19
CA ASP A 70 2.15 -10.33 0.47
C ASP A 70 2.76 -10.08 1.86
N MET A 71 3.11 -11.14 2.59
CA MET A 71 3.83 -11.05 3.85
C MET A 71 5.19 -10.34 3.67
N LEU A 72 5.96 -10.69 2.64
CA LEU A 72 7.24 -10.03 2.35
C LEU A 72 7.05 -8.56 1.97
N LEU A 73 5.99 -8.23 1.25
CA LEU A 73 5.63 -6.84 0.95
C LEU A 73 5.36 -6.02 2.22
N GLN A 74 4.80 -6.64 3.28
CA GLN A 74 4.62 -5.95 4.57
C GLN A 74 5.94 -5.60 5.25
N ILE A 75 7.00 -6.39 5.06
CA ILE A 75 8.35 -6.03 5.54
C ILE A 75 8.83 -4.73 4.87
N TYR A 76 8.61 -4.61 3.57
CA TYR A 76 8.90 -3.37 2.85
C TYR A 76 8.08 -2.19 3.40
N PHE A 77 6.75 -2.34 3.58
CA PHE A 77 5.89 -1.27 4.09
C PHE A 77 6.25 -0.88 5.52
N PHE A 78 6.63 -1.83 6.37
CA PHE A 78 7.15 -1.54 7.69
C PHE A 78 8.41 -0.67 7.62
N GLY A 79 9.43 -1.11 6.85
CA GLY A 79 10.68 -0.37 6.69
C GLY A 79 10.48 1.02 6.10
N SER A 80 9.63 1.13 5.05
CA SER A 80 9.33 2.42 4.42
C SER A 80 8.52 3.35 5.34
N SER A 81 7.67 2.81 6.21
CA SER A 81 6.94 3.60 7.21
C SER A 81 7.89 4.15 8.28
N VAL A 82 8.85 3.35 8.75
CA VAL A 82 9.92 3.83 9.65
C VAL A 82 10.75 4.92 8.95
N TYR A 83 11.16 4.70 7.71
CA TYR A 83 11.90 5.70 6.92
C TYR A 83 11.11 6.99 6.77
N GLY A 84 9.85 6.92 6.32
CA GLY A 84 8.99 8.09 6.16
C GLY A 84 8.78 8.84 7.47
N TRP A 85 8.61 8.13 8.59
CA TRP A 85 8.51 8.75 9.92
C TRP A 85 9.76 9.55 10.27
N LEU A 86 10.93 8.95 10.07
CA LEU A 86 12.21 9.62 10.33
C LEU A 86 12.42 10.84 9.43
N VAL A 87 12.08 10.73 8.15
CA VAL A 87 12.18 11.84 7.18
C VAL A 87 11.22 12.98 7.56
N TRP A 88 9.97 12.65 7.88
CA TRP A 88 8.97 13.66 8.21
C TRP A 88 9.24 14.30 9.57
N ARG A 89 9.77 13.56 10.54
CA ARG A 89 10.14 14.08 11.87
C ARG A 89 11.33 15.04 11.84
N LYS A 90 12.35 14.76 11.03
CA LYS A 90 13.54 15.62 10.94
C LYS A 90 13.25 17.00 10.37
N LYS A 91 12.18 17.13 9.60
CA LYS A 91 11.78 18.35 8.91
C LYS A 91 10.66 19.13 9.62
N THR A 92 10.37 18.83 10.90
CA THR A 92 9.46 19.61 11.76
C THR A 92 10.12 20.93 12.14
N GLY A 93 9.75 22.00 11.46
CA GLY A 93 10.26 23.35 11.72
C GLY A 93 10.46 24.22 10.48
N ALA A 94 10.71 23.63 9.32
CA ALA A 94 10.54 24.30 8.05
C ALA A 94 9.29 23.70 7.38
N TYR A 95 8.41 24.52 6.83
CA TYR A 95 7.30 24.07 5.96
C TYR A 95 7.86 23.06 4.97
N VAL A 96 7.62 21.78 5.20
CA VAL A 96 8.12 20.75 4.29
C VAL A 96 7.20 20.77 3.09
N LYS A 97 7.66 21.49 2.08
CA LYS A 97 6.92 21.71 0.86
C LYS A 97 6.71 20.38 0.14
N ILE A 98 5.47 20.14 -0.24
CA ILE A 98 5.16 19.13 -1.24
C ILE A 98 5.85 19.53 -2.54
N GLN A 99 6.49 18.59 -3.19
CA GLN A 99 7.28 18.81 -4.40
C GLN A 99 6.70 18.00 -5.56
N SER A 100 6.91 18.48 -6.77
CA SER A 100 6.70 17.68 -7.99
C SER A 100 8.05 17.23 -8.55
N LEU A 101 8.08 16.03 -9.13
CA LEU A 101 9.25 15.48 -9.81
C LEU A 101 9.61 16.23 -11.09
N GLY A 102 8.63 16.85 -11.72
CA GLY A 102 8.77 17.45 -13.06
C GLY A 102 8.72 16.40 -14.19
N LYS A 103 8.46 16.88 -15.42
CA LYS A 103 8.10 16.02 -16.55
C LYS A 103 9.13 14.93 -16.86
N THR A 104 10.42 15.26 -16.90
CA THR A 104 11.50 14.31 -17.25
C THR A 104 11.63 13.18 -16.24
N LYS A 105 11.59 13.51 -14.92
CA LYS A 105 11.68 12.49 -13.87
C LYS A 105 10.43 11.64 -13.81
N THR A 106 9.25 12.22 -14.07
CA THR A 106 7.99 11.47 -14.16
C THR A 106 8.02 10.47 -15.32
N LEU A 107 8.52 10.89 -16.50
CA LEU A 107 8.67 9.96 -17.64
C LEU A 107 9.64 8.82 -17.32
N PHE A 108 10.78 9.13 -16.69
CA PHE A 108 11.73 8.11 -16.23
C PHE A 108 11.09 7.16 -15.22
N LEU A 109 10.28 7.69 -14.30
CA LEU A 109 9.54 6.89 -13.31
C LEU A 109 8.57 5.90 -13.98
N VAL A 110 7.82 6.36 -14.99
CA VAL A 110 6.92 5.48 -15.77
C VAL A 110 7.71 4.36 -16.43
N LEU A 111 8.87 4.65 -17.01
CA LEU A 111 9.74 3.64 -17.59
C LEU A 111 10.22 2.62 -16.55
N VAL A 112 10.60 3.07 -15.35
CA VAL A 112 11.03 2.20 -14.24
C VAL A 112 9.85 1.30 -13.80
N ILE A 113 8.64 1.83 -13.71
CA ILE A 113 7.44 1.05 -13.37
C ILE A 113 7.19 -0.03 -14.43
N LEU A 114 7.21 0.33 -15.71
CA LEU A 114 6.97 -0.62 -16.81
C LEU A 114 8.02 -1.74 -16.84
N LEU A 115 9.30 -1.38 -16.74
CA LEU A 115 10.38 -2.37 -16.69
C LEU A 115 10.30 -3.23 -15.43
N GLY A 116 10.08 -2.62 -14.26
CA GLY A 116 9.92 -3.34 -12.99
C GLY A 116 8.74 -4.31 -13.04
N THR A 117 7.60 -3.90 -13.59
CA THR A 117 6.43 -4.76 -13.81
C THR A 117 6.76 -5.94 -14.70
N PHE A 118 7.44 -5.69 -15.83
CA PHE A 118 7.85 -6.75 -16.75
C PHE A 118 8.79 -7.74 -16.07
N PHE A 119 9.88 -7.26 -15.45
CA PHE A 119 10.85 -8.14 -14.79
C PHE A 119 10.25 -8.91 -13.61
N LEU A 120 9.44 -8.25 -12.78
CA LEU A 120 8.78 -8.92 -11.66
C LEU A 120 7.78 -9.96 -12.17
N GLY A 121 7.01 -9.68 -13.21
CA GLY A 121 6.13 -10.64 -13.87
C GLY A 121 6.89 -11.85 -14.38
N GLU A 122 8.00 -11.65 -15.10
CA GLU A 122 8.85 -12.74 -15.58
C GLU A 122 9.44 -13.60 -14.45
N ILE A 123 9.89 -12.97 -13.36
CA ILE A 123 10.36 -13.70 -12.17
C ILE A 123 9.22 -14.51 -11.56
N THR A 124 8.07 -13.90 -11.36
CA THR A 124 6.91 -14.52 -10.70
C THR A 124 6.35 -15.68 -11.54
N SER A 125 6.38 -15.56 -12.89
CA SER A 125 5.97 -16.65 -13.79
C SER A 125 6.82 -17.92 -13.63
N ARG A 126 8.09 -17.78 -13.25
CA ARG A 126 9.05 -18.87 -13.09
C ARG A 126 9.09 -19.45 -11.67
N LEU A 127 8.48 -18.80 -10.68
CA LEU A 127 8.48 -19.27 -9.29
C LEU A 127 7.94 -20.70 -9.14
N PRO A 128 6.86 -21.14 -9.82
CA PRO A 128 6.41 -22.53 -9.74
C PRO A 128 7.43 -23.56 -10.24
N LEU A 129 8.30 -23.16 -11.17
CA LEU A 129 9.37 -24.03 -11.66
C LEU A 129 10.58 -24.07 -10.71
N LEU A 130 10.89 -22.94 -10.07
CA LEU A 130 12.05 -22.80 -9.19
C LEU A 130 11.76 -23.29 -7.77
N LEU A 131 10.55 -23.08 -7.28
CA LEU A 131 10.12 -23.39 -5.91
C LEU A 131 8.74 -24.07 -5.91
N PRO A 132 8.59 -25.26 -6.52
CA PRO A 132 7.29 -25.92 -6.69
C PRO A 132 6.61 -26.32 -5.36
N SER A 133 7.37 -26.45 -4.29
CA SER A 133 6.83 -26.73 -2.95
C SER A 133 6.11 -25.55 -2.31
N ILE A 134 6.37 -24.32 -2.78
CA ILE A 134 5.79 -23.10 -2.24
C ILE A 134 4.79 -22.49 -3.23
N PHE A 135 5.16 -22.44 -4.51
CA PHE A 135 4.36 -21.85 -5.58
C PHE A 135 3.86 -22.95 -6.52
N VAL A 136 2.58 -23.32 -6.36
CA VAL A 136 1.98 -24.41 -7.16
C VAL A 136 1.60 -23.94 -8.56
N LYS A 137 1.16 -22.70 -8.68
CA LYS A 137 0.70 -22.09 -9.94
C LYS A 137 1.17 -20.62 -10.04
N PRO A 138 1.41 -20.11 -11.26
CA PRO A 138 1.63 -18.68 -11.43
C PRO A 138 0.36 -17.90 -11.08
N PRO A 139 0.48 -16.61 -10.66
CA PRO A 139 -0.66 -15.75 -10.42
C PRO A 139 -1.57 -15.63 -11.66
N GLU A 140 -2.88 -15.60 -11.45
CA GLU A 140 -3.87 -15.50 -12.52
C GLU A 140 -3.73 -14.20 -13.32
N PHE A 141 -3.43 -13.10 -12.63
CA PHE A 141 -3.25 -11.76 -13.21
C PHE A 141 -1.78 -11.30 -13.12
N LEU A 142 -0.86 -12.13 -13.61
CA LEU A 142 0.58 -12.03 -13.46
C LEU A 142 1.16 -10.61 -13.56
N TYR A 143 0.94 -9.93 -14.69
CA TYR A 143 1.49 -8.59 -14.90
C TYR A 143 0.71 -7.48 -14.17
N TRP A 144 -0.57 -7.69 -13.89
CA TRP A 144 -1.36 -6.78 -13.10
C TRP A 144 -0.95 -6.84 -11.62
N ASP A 145 -0.74 -8.04 -11.08
CA ASP A 145 -0.20 -8.26 -9.72
C ASP A 145 1.23 -7.68 -9.61
N ALA A 146 2.08 -7.88 -10.63
CA ALA A 146 3.41 -7.27 -10.68
C ALA A 146 3.35 -5.74 -10.73
N PHE A 147 2.42 -5.16 -11.52
CA PHE A 147 2.21 -3.71 -11.58
C PHE A 147 1.77 -3.14 -10.24
N THR A 148 0.79 -3.76 -9.57
CA THR A 148 0.32 -3.28 -8.27
C THR A 148 1.42 -3.34 -7.21
N THR A 149 2.25 -4.38 -7.22
CA THR A 149 3.40 -4.50 -6.32
C THR A 149 4.44 -3.41 -6.57
N VAL A 150 4.93 -3.28 -7.80
CA VAL A 150 5.93 -2.26 -8.16
C VAL A 150 5.38 -0.85 -7.97
N GLY A 151 4.14 -0.63 -8.38
CA GLY A 151 3.44 0.64 -8.22
C GLY A 151 3.32 1.04 -6.76
N SER A 152 2.90 0.14 -5.88
CA SER A 152 2.76 0.38 -4.43
C SER A 152 4.10 0.70 -3.76
N ILE A 153 5.17 -0.04 -4.12
CA ILE A 153 6.53 0.22 -3.64
C ILE A 153 6.96 1.64 -4.00
N ILE A 154 6.83 2.01 -5.25
CA ILE A 154 7.24 3.32 -5.75
C ILE A 154 6.33 4.42 -5.20
N ALA A 155 5.01 4.22 -5.19
CA ALA A 155 4.06 5.21 -4.66
C ALA A 155 4.34 5.53 -3.19
N ASN A 156 4.60 4.51 -2.37
CA ASN A 156 4.91 4.70 -0.95
C ASN A 156 6.26 5.41 -0.75
N PHE A 157 7.29 5.08 -1.54
CA PHE A 157 8.56 5.82 -1.51
C PHE A 157 8.37 7.29 -1.88
N LEU A 158 7.62 7.58 -2.95
CA LEU A 158 7.30 8.95 -3.35
C LEU A 158 6.50 9.70 -2.28
N LEU A 159 5.59 9.01 -1.59
CA LEU A 159 4.85 9.57 -0.46
C LEU A 159 5.80 9.97 0.69
N ALA A 160 6.75 9.10 1.04
CA ALA A 160 7.75 9.39 2.06
C ALA A 160 8.61 10.61 1.70
N GLU A 161 8.93 10.78 0.42
CA GLU A 161 9.65 11.94 -0.12
C GLU A 161 8.75 13.16 -0.42
N ARG A 162 7.47 13.10 -0.05
CA ARG A 162 6.45 14.14 -0.28
C ARG A 162 6.35 14.59 -1.75
N LYS A 163 6.37 13.62 -2.66
CA LYS A 163 6.17 13.88 -4.09
C LYS A 163 4.70 13.76 -4.45
N LEU A 164 4.16 14.78 -5.12
CA LEU A 164 2.75 14.85 -5.53
C LEU A 164 2.36 13.64 -6.40
N GLU A 165 3.29 13.15 -7.22
CA GLU A 165 3.09 12.03 -8.13
C GLU A 165 2.75 10.71 -7.41
N SER A 166 3.02 10.60 -6.11
CA SER A 166 2.62 9.44 -5.30
C SER A 166 1.11 9.18 -5.37
N TRP A 167 0.31 10.24 -5.27
CA TRP A 167 -1.15 10.12 -5.29
C TRP A 167 -1.69 9.70 -6.65
N PHE A 168 -1.13 10.22 -7.74
CA PHE A 168 -1.51 9.75 -9.08
C PHE A 168 -1.21 8.26 -9.25
N LEU A 169 -0.06 7.81 -8.76
CA LEU A 169 0.29 6.38 -8.83
C LEU A 169 -0.62 5.52 -7.96
N TRP A 170 -1.00 5.98 -6.76
CA TRP A 170 -1.98 5.30 -5.92
C TRP A 170 -3.33 5.16 -6.62
N VAL A 171 -3.83 6.20 -7.29
CA VAL A 171 -5.08 6.13 -8.08
C VAL A 171 -5.00 5.00 -9.13
N PHE A 172 -3.89 4.88 -9.87
CA PHE A 172 -3.74 3.81 -10.85
C PHE A 172 -3.66 2.43 -10.20
N VAL A 173 -2.93 2.29 -9.11
CA VAL A 173 -2.84 1.03 -8.34
C VAL A 173 -4.22 0.61 -7.84
N ASP A 174 -4.96 1.52 -7.22
CA ASP A 174 -6.29 1.24 -6.66
C ASP A 174 -7.28 0.81 -7.75
N VAL A 175 -7.29 1.48 -8.92
CA VAL A 175 -8.15 1.08 -10.05
C VAL A 175 -7.84 -0.34 -10.52
N VAL A 176 -6.55 -0.68 -10.63
CA VAL A 176 -6.14 -2.04 -11.01
C VAL A 176 -6.55 -3.05 -9.94
N CYS A 177 -6.32 -2.75 -8.65
CA CYS A 177 -6.73 -3.62 -7.54
C CYS A 177 -8.24 -3.84 -7.50
N ILE A 178 -9.06 -2.78 -7.67
CA ILE A 178 -10.52 -2.90 -7.77
C ILE A 178 -10.90 -3.88 -8.88
N THR A 179 -10.27 -3.75 -10.06
CA THR A 179 -10.55 -4.63 -11.19
C THR A 179 -10.19 -6.09 -10.87
N ILE A 180 -8.99 -6.35 -10.35
CA ILE A 180 -8.51 -7.70 -10.00
C ILE A 180 -9.43 -8.35 -8.96
N TYR A 181 -9.70 -7.64 -7.85
CA TYR A 181 -10.47 -8.22 -6.75
C TYR A 181 -11.96 -8.36 -7.07
N SER A 182 -12.51 -7.52 -7.96
CA SER A 182 -13.85 -7.71 -8.51
C SER A 182 -13.93 -8.97 -9.36
N LEU A 183 -12.93 -9.22 -10.23
CA LEU A 183 -12.86 -10.43 -11.05
C LEU A 183 -12.62 -11.71 -10.22
N LYS A 184 -11.91 -11.59 -9.10
CA LYS A 184 -11.69 -12.68 -8.13
C LYS A 184 -12.89 -12.90 -7.20
N GLU A 185 -13.97 -12.12 -7.32
CA GLU A 185 -15.17 -12.21 -6.51
C GLU A 185 -14.89 -12.04 -4.99
N ILE A 186 -13.97 -11.10 -4.65
CA ILE A 186 -13.60 -10.77 -3.26
C ILE A 186 -14.17 -9.39 -2.89
N PRO A 187 -15.47 -9.29 -2.54
CA PRO A 187 -16.17 -8.01 -2.40
C PRO A 187 -15.64 -7.13 -1.28
N PHE A 188 -15.16 -7.73 -0.18
CA PHE A 188 -14.62 -6.96 0.95
C PHE A 188 -13.37 -6.18 0.56
N VAL A 189 -12.41 -6.84 -0.09
CA VAL A 189 -11.17 -6.21 -0.55
C VAL A 189 -11.46 -5.22 -1.67
N THR A 190 -12.39 -5.53 -2.57
CA THR A 190 -12.85 -4.59 -3.61
C THR A 190 -13.39 -3.30 -2.99
N LEU A 191 -14.22 -3.41 -1.96
CA LEU A 191 -14.77 -2.25 -1.24
C LEU A 191 -13.66 -1.44 -0.55
N GLU A 192 -12.68 -2.10 0.06
CA GLU A 192 -11.53 -1.45 0.70
C GLU A 192 -10.75 -0.61 -0.33
N TYR A 193 -10.44 -1.15 -1.51
CA TYR A 193 -9.76 -0.40 -2.58
C TYR A 193 -10.61 0.73 -3.17
N ILE A 194 -11.94 0.61 -3.21
CA ILE A 194 -12.83 1.72 -3.57
C ILE A 194 -12.68 2.88 -2.55
N VAL A 195 -12.61 2.56 -1.26
CA VAL A 195 -12.39 3.57 -0.22
C VAL A 195 -11.00 4.20 -0.34
N PHE A 196 -9.95 3.40 -0.60
CA PHE A 196 -8.60 3.91 -0.87
C PHE A 196 -8.58 4.84 -2.08
N LEU A 197 -9.22 4.47 -3.18
CA LEU A 197 -9.33 5.32 -4.38
C LEU A 197 -9.98 6.68 -4.07
N LEU A 198 -11.05 6.71 -3.30
CA LEU A 198 -11.70 7.97 -2.88
C LEU A 198 -10.75 8.82 -2.03
N ILE A 199 -10.02 8.19 -1.09
CA ILE A 199 -9.01 8.90 -0.29
C ILE A 199 -7.84 9.36 -1.16
N ALA A 200 -7.43 8.59 -2.17
CA ALA A 200 -6.37 8.96 -3.10
C ALA A 200 -6.73 10.20 -3.93
N PHE A 201 -7.97 10.29 -4.44
CA PHE A 201 -8.45 11.51 -5.09
C PHE A 201 -8.46 12.71 -4.15
N TYR A 202 -8.90 12.52 -2.91
CA TYR A 202 -8.85 13.56 -1.89
C TYR A 202 -7.40 13.98 -1.58
N GLY A 203 -6.47 13.04 -1.49
CA GLY A 203 -5.04 13.28 -1.33
C GLY A 203 -4.43 14.05 -2.49
N CYS A 204 -4.75 13.68 -3.74
CA CYS A 204 -4.39 14.44 -4.94
C CYS A 204 -4.82 15.91 -4.83
N HIS A 205 -6.08 16.14 -4.47
CA HIS A 205 -6.63 17.48 -4.36
C HIS A 205 -5.92 18.30 -3.28
N ASN A 206 -5.80 17.75 -2.07
CA ASN A 206 -5.17 18.44 -0.94
C ASN A 206 -3.70 18.77 -1.20
N TRP A 207 -2.93 17.78 -1.65
CA TRP A 207 -1.51 17.98 -1.91
C TRP A 207 -1.26 18.92 -3.08
N TYR A 208 -2.11 18.91 -4.10
CA TYR A 208 -2.01 19.86 -5.19
C TYR A 208 -2.31 21.30 -4.73
N LYS A 209 -3.28 21.48 -3.84
CA LYS A 209 -3.60 22.78 -3.23
C LYS A 209 -2.43 23.30 -2.40
N GLU A 210 -1.86 22.46 -1.51
CA GLU A 210 -0.67 22.81 -0.72
C GLU A 210 0.55 23.12 -1.60
N TYR A 211 0.77 22.33 -2.64
CA TYR A 211 1.83 22.55 -3.61
C TYR A 211 1.72 23.92 -4.27
N LYS A 212 0.53 24.28 -4.79
CA LYS A 212 0.28 25.60 -5.40
C LYS A 212 0.48 26.74 -4.41
N GLN A 213 -0.01 26.61 -3.19
CA GLN A 213 0.15 27.64 -2.16
C GLN A 213 1.63 27.89 -1.86
N SER A 214 2.44 26.82 -1.82
CA SER A 214 3.88 26.92 -1.55
C SER A 214 4.69 27.59 -2.68
N GLN A 215 4.16 27.61 -3.91
CA GLN A 215 4.77 28.30 -5.05
C GLN A 215 4.46 29.79 -5.08
N ASN A 216 3.30 30.21 -4.52
CA ASN A 216 2.88 31.62 -4.54
C ASN A 216 3.49 32.46 -3.40
N VAL A 217 4.23 31.86 -2.49
CA VAL A 217 4.89 32.53 -1.33
C VAL A 217 6.35 32.90 -1.64
N ILE A 218 6.82 32.64 -2.86
CA ILE A 218 8.13 33.02 -3.39
C ILE A 218 7.99 34.20 -4.33
#